data_63f9d8ab177d6274bcfe234df14e2cd5
#
_entry.id   63f9d8ab177d6274bcfe234df14e2cd5
#
_cell.length_a   1.000
_cell.length_b   1.000
_cell.length_c   1.000
_cell.angle_alpha   90.00
_cell.angle_beta   90.00
_cell.angle_gamma   90.00
#
_symmetry.space_group_name_H-M   'P 1'
#
loop_
_entity.id
_entity.type
_entity.pdbx_description
1 polymer ?
#
loop_
_entity_poly.entity_id
_entity_poly.type
_entity_poly.pdbx_seq_one_letter_code
_entity_poly.pdbx_strand_id
1 'polypeptide(L)'
;FITLYQHNQATWQLSAQQAILLKDSHQISLQHNVLANRLNSTPLQLSTQSLTANQKKHILQSHSPVVVSTAQGQISSLGLQANTEEGTLQFIGQVRGTYVLSPR
;
A
#
# COMPACT_ATOMS: atom_id res chain seq x y z
N PHE A 1 10.35 -3.19 -10.24
CA PHE A 1 10.07 -2.82 -8.84
C PHE A 1 10.36 -1.37 -8.58
N ILE A 2 9.51 -0.75 -7.81
CA ILE A 2 9.68 0.61 -7.34
C ILE A 2 9.85 0.56 -5.83
N THR A 3 10.94 1.14 -5.33
CA THR A 3 11.19 1.17 -3.90
C THR A 3 11.04 2.58 -3.39
N LEU A 4 10.21 2.77 -2.37
CA LEU A 4 10.04 4.06 -1.71
C LEU A 4 10.98 4.13 -0.52
N TYR A 5 11.64 5.27 -0.37
CA TYR A 5 12.60 5.50 0.70
C TYR A 5 12.14 6.65 1.59
N GLN A 6 12.51 6.55 2.86
CA GLN A 6 12.30 7.62 3.81
C GLN A 6 13.45 7.59 4.81
N HIS A 7 14.10 8.75 5.02
CA HIS A 7 15.28 8.84 5.89
C HIS A 7 16.35 7.81 5.52
N ASN A 8 16.57 7.62 4.20
CA ASN A 8 17.54 6.67 3.64
C ASN A 8 17.22 5.21 3.93
N GLN A 9 16.00 4.92 4.38
CA GLN A 9 15.53 3.54 4.57
C GLN A 9 14.45 3.20 3.58
N ALA A 10 14.51 2.00 3.00
CA ALA A 10 13.46 1.50 2.14
C ALA A 10 12.22 1.22 2.97
N THR A 11 11.11 1.88 2.65
CA THR A 11 9.87 1.74 3.40
C THR A 11 8.86 0.83 2.72
N TRP A 12 8.75 0.92 1.40
CA TRP A 12 7.81 0.14 0.61
C TRP A 12 8.46 -0.31 -0.68
N GLN A 13 8.08 -1.50 -1.12
CA GLN A 13 8.44 -2.01 -2.43
C GLN A 13 7.17 -2.25 -3.23
N LEU A 14 7.08 -1.61 -4.40
CA LEU A 14 5.89 -1.63 -5.24
C LEU A 14 6.19 -2.36 -6.54
N SER A 15 5.23 -3.15 -7.02
CA SER A 15 5.31 -3.77 -8.33
C SER A 15 3.95 -3.76 -9.01
N ALA A 16 3.93 -3.71 -10.33
CA ALA A 16 2.70 -3.71 -11.12
C ALA A 16 3.04 -4.07 -12.57
N GLN A 17 2.02 -4.41 -13.34
CA GLN A 17 2.21 -4.66 -14.77
C GLN A 17 2.40 -3.38 -15.56
N GLN A 18 1.84 -2.26 -15.08
CA GLN A 18 1.94 -0.97 -15.74
C GLN A 18 2.19 0.11 -14.70
N ALA A 19 3.11 1.02 -15.02
CA ALA A 19 3.42 2.15 -14.16
C ALA A 19 3.50 3.42 -15.02
N ILE A 20 2.86 4.48 -14.55
CA ILE A 20 2.87 5.78 -15.20
C ILE A 20 3.46 6.79 -14.23
N LEU A 21 4.53 7.44 -14.64
CA LEU A 21 5.21 8.44 -13.82
C LEU A 21 4.73 9.82 -14.22
N LEU A 22 4.14 10.53 -13.26
CA LEU A 22 3.68 11.91 -13.45
C LEU A 22 4.65 12.85 -12.77
N LYS A 23 5.62 13.36 -13.54
CA LYS A 23 6.75 14.13 -12.99
C LYS A 23 6.33 15.42 -12.30
N ASP A 24 5.35 16.12 -12.86
CA ASP A 24 4.96 17.43 -12.34
C ASP A 24 4.26 17.35 -10.99
N SER A 25 3.60 16.23 -10.70
CA SER A 25 2.86 16.03 -9.46
C SER A 25 3.57 15.10 -8.50
N HIS A 26 4.77 14.63 -8.85
CA HIS A 26 5.52 13.65 -8.05
C HIS A 26 4.72 12.39 -7.74
N GLN A 27 3.86 11.99 -8.68
CA GLN A 27 2.99 10.83 -8.53
C GLN A 27 3.41 9.70 -9.43
N ILE A 28 3.24 8.49 -8.95
CA ILE A 28 3.40 7.27 -9.72
C ILE A 28 2.07 6.54 -9.67
N SER A 29 1.50 6.25 -10.86
CA SER A 29 0.27 5.49 -10.96
C SER A 29 0.60 4.08 -11.40
N LEU A 30 0.21 3.10 -10.57
CA LEU A 30 0.44 1.69 -10.85
C LEU A 30 -0.89 1.03 -11.17
N GLN A 31 -0.91 0.18 -12.20
CA GLN A 31 -2.13 -0.46 -12.67
C GLN A 31 -1.86 -1.92 -13.01
N HIS A 32 -2.88 -2.74 -12.77
CA HIS A 32 -2.91 -4.18 -13.05
C HIS A 32 -1.95 -4.98 -12.18
N ASN A 33 -2.53 -5.77 -11.30
CA ASN A 33 -1.80 -6.67 -10.40
C ASN A 33 -0.76 -5.92 -9.57
N VAL A 34 -1.22 -4.87 -8.88
CA VAL A 34 -0.35 -4.06 -8.05
C VAL A 34 -0.10 -4.77 -6.73
N LEU A 35 1.17 -4.89 -6.37
CA LEU A 35 1.60 -5.42 -5.07
C LEU A 35 2.45 -4.39 -4.37
N ALA A 36 2.17 -4.18 -3.09
CA ALA A 36 2.95 -3.27 -2.25
C ALA A 36 3.36 -4.01 -0.97
N ASN A 37 4.65 -4.07 -0.71
CA ASN A 37 5.20 -4.72 0.47
C ASN A 37 5.85 -3.69 1.37
N ARG A 38 5.46 -3.69 2.63
CA ARG A 38 6.09 -2.82 3.63
C ARG A 38 7.36 -3.47 4.14
N LEU A 39 8.45 -2.69 4.17
CA LEU A 39 9.79 -3.22 4.45
C LEU A 39 10.33 -2.81 5.81
N ASN A 40 9.90 -1.66 6.35
CA ASN A 40 10.57 -1.04 7.49
C ASN A 40 9.88 -1.24 8.83
N SER A 41 8.83 -2.03 8.87
CA SER A 41 8.13 -2.32 10.13
C SER A 41 7.48 -3.68 10.01
N THR A 42 6.40 -3.94 10.75
CA THR A 42 5.71 -5.23 10.65
C THR A 42 5.39 -5.56 9.19
N PRO A 43 5.80 -6.73 8.69
CA PRO A 43 5.56 -7.08 7.29
C PRO A 43 4.09 -7.04 6.93
N LEU A 44 3.80 -6.46 5.76
CA LEU A 44 2.45 -6.28 5.29
C LEU A 44 2.48 -6.29 3.77
N GLN A 45 1.56 -7.02 3.15
CA GLN A 45 1.43 -7.07 1.71
C GLN A 45 0.07 -6.55 1.31
N LEU A 46 0.05 -5.59 0.40
CA LEU A 46 -1.17 -5.01 -0.14
C LEU A 46 -1.29 -5.40 -1.60
N SER A 47 -2.49 -5.88 -1.98
CA SER A 47 -2.78 -6.29 -3.35
C SER A 47 -3.99 -5.51 -3.85
N THR A 48 -3.89 -4.93 -5.04
CA THR A 48 -4.98 -4.16 -5.64
C THR A 48 -4.78 -4.10 -7.15
N GLN A 49 -5.77 -3.54 -7.87
CA GLN A 49 -5.66 -3.37 -9.31
C GLN A 49 -5.12 -2.00 -9.71
N SER A 50 -5.21 -1.02 -8.83
CA SER A 50 -4.64 0.30 -9.10
C SER A 50 -4.17 0.93 -7.81
N LEU A 51 -3.07 1.66 -7.88
CA LEU A 51 -2.49 2.33 -6.73
C LEU A 51 -1.76 3.57 -7.21
N THR A 52 -1.97 4.68 -6.52
CA THR A 52 -1.26 5.92 -6.78
C THR A 52 -0.37 6.24 -5.60
N ALA A 53 0.91 6.47 -5.87
CA ALA A 53 1.89 6.86 -4.86
C ALA A 53 2.24 8.33 -5.07
N ASN A 54 2.05 9.15 -4.05
CA ASN A 54 2.47 10.54 -4.07
C ASN A 54 3.71 10.67 -3.17
N GLN A 55 4.87 10.82 -3.80
CA GLN A 55 6.13 10.84 -3.08
C GLN A 55 6.31 12.11 -2.25
N LYS A 56 5.76 13.23 -2.71
CA LYS A 56 5.88 14.50 -2.00
C LYS A 56 5.05 14.52 -0.72
N LYS A 57 3.85 13.92 -0.77
CA LYS A 57 2.94 13.88 0.38
C LYS A 57 3.09 12.61 1.20
N HIS A 58 3.91 11.66 0.76
CA HIS A 58 4.12 10.36 1.41
C HIS A 58 2.81 9.58 1.57
N ILE A 59 2.00 9.55 0.50
CA ILE A 59 0.69 8.89 0.52
C ILE A 59 0.63 7.84 -0.58
N LEU A 60 0.16 6.65 -0.21
CA LEU A 60 -0.29 5.62 -1.14
C LEU A 60 -1.81 5.59 -1.10
N GLN A 61 -2.45 5.57 -2.27
CA GLN A 61 -3.90 5.64 -2.34
C GLN A 61 -4.41 4.69 -3.42
N SER A 62 -5.50 3.98 -3.11
CA SER A 62 -6.18 3.10 -4.06
C SER A 62 -7.67 3.38 -4.00
N HIS A 63 -8.28 3.48 -5.18
CA HIS A 63 -9.73 3.58 -5.33
C HIS A 63 -10.33 2.28 -5.83
N SER A 64 -9.53 1.23 -5.92
CA SER A 64 -9.97 -0.12 -6.30
C SER A 64 -10.01 -1.01 -5.08
N PRO A 65 -10.76 -2.12 -5.12
CA PRO A 65 -10.74 -3.06 -4.01
C PRO A 65 -9.32 -3.50 -3.67
N VAL A 66 -9.01 -3.52 -2.38
CA VAL A 66 -7.69 -3.88 -1.88
C VAL A 66 -7.80 -5.06 -0.91
N VAL A 67 -6.74 -5.87 -0.88
CA VAL A 67 -6.57 -6.92 0.11
C VAL A 67 -5.24 -6.69 0.80
N VAL A 68 -5.27 -6.57 2.11
CA VAL A 68 -4.06 -6.41 2.93
C VAL A 68 -3.85 -7.69 3.72
N SER A 69 -2.68 -8.30 3.53
CA SER A 69 -2.32 -9.57 4.19
C SER A 69 -1.22 -9.31 5.21
N THR A 70 -1.42 -9.84 6.42
CA THR A 70 -0.43 -9.78 7.49
C THR A 70 -0.29 -11.16 8.10
N ALA A 71 0.63 -11.30 9.06
CA ALA A 71 0.80 -12.56 9.78
C ALA A 71 -0.44 -12.93 10.59
N GLN A 72 -1.27 -11.95 10.98
CA GLN A 72 -2.47 -12.18 11.78
C GLN A 72 -3.72 -12.42 10.96
N GLY A 73 -3.69 -12.17 9.65
CA GLY A 73 -4.88 -12.38 8.83
C GLY A 73 -4.94 -11.41 7.65
N GLN A 74 -6.12 -11.27 7.09
CA GLN A 74 -6.35 -10.44 5.92
C GLN A 74 -7.47 -9.46 6.18
N ILE A 75 -7.34 -8.27 5.57
CA ILE A 75 -8.39 -7.25 5.56
C ILE A 75 -8.63 -6.87 4.11
N SER A 76 -9.89 -6.77 3.72
CA SER A 76 -10.27 -6.26 2.41
C SER A 76 -11.17 -5.05 2.55
N SER A 77 -11.08 -4.14 1.59
CA SER A 77 -11.93 -2.94 1.56
C SER A 77 -12.08 -2.48 0.11
N LEU A 78 -12.95 -1.49 -0.11
CA LEU A 78 -13.18 -0.94 -1.44
C LEU A 78 -12.15 0.11 -1.84
N GLY A 79 -11.34 0.58 -0.90
CA GLY A 79 -10.29 1.54 -1.16
C GLY A 79 -9.34 1.61 0.02
N LEU A 80 -8.24 2.33 -0.16
CA LEU A 80 -7.21 2.44 0.86
C LEU A 80 -6.44 3.74 0.71
N GLN A 81 -6.06 4.31 1.84
CA GLN A 81 -5.09 5.40 1.90
C GLN A 81 -4.06 5.07 2.97
N ALA A 82 -2.79 5.12 2.61
CA ALA A 82 -1.70 4.85 3.53
C ALA A 82 -0.79 6.06 3.60
N ASN A 83 -0.35 6.38 4.82
CA ASN A 83 0.67 7.40 5.03
C ASN A 83 1.99 6.68 5.27
N THR A 84 2.93 6.80 4.32
CA THR A 84 4.18 6.06 4.39
C THR A 84 5.14 6.65 5.43
N GLU A 85 4.98 7.92 5.77
CA GLU A 85 5.80 8.56 6.80
C GLU A 85 5.39 8.14 8.19
N GLU A 86 4.07 8.11 8.46
CA GLU A 86 3.56 7.73 9.76
C GLU A 86 3.36 6.22 9.91
N GLY A 87 3.33 5.50 8.80
CA GLY A 87 3.08 4.06 8.81
C GLY A 87 1.63 3.69 9.07
N THR A 88 0.69 4.61 8.84
CA THR A 88 -0.73 4.38 9.10
C THR A 88 -1.46 3.94 7.85
N LEU A 89 -2.52 3.15 8.05
CA LEU A 89 -3.42 2.70 6.98
C LEU A 89 -4.84 3.12 7.32
N GLN A 90 -5.54 3.65 6.32
CA GLN A 90 -6.96 3.99 6.44
C GLN A 90 -7.72 3.26 5.35
N PHE A 91 -8.64 2.40 5.75
CA PHE A 91 -9.49 1.65 4.82
C PHE A 91 -10.72 2.46 4.49
N ILE A 92 -11.12 2.44 3.22
CA ILE A 92 -12.22 3.23 2.70
C ILE A 92 -13.28 2.28 2.15
N GLY A 93 -14.53 2.52 2.52
CA GLY A 93 -15.66 1.71 2.07
C GLY A 93 -15.92 0.54 3.00
N GLN A 94 -16.51 -0.53 2.47
CA GLN A 94 -16.81 -1.71 3.27
C GLN A 94 -15.53 -2.44 3.63
N VAL A 95 -15.27 -2.57 4.92
CA VAL A 95 -14.09 -3.26 5.42
C VAL A 95 -14.49 -4.63 5.91
N ARG A 96 -13.82 -5.67 5.38
CA ARG A 96 -14.00 -7.06 5.81
C ARG A 96 -12.66 -7.64 6.16
N GLY A 97 -12.62 -8.43 7.20
CA GLY A 97 -11.35 -9.00 7.60
C GLY A 97 -11.50 -10.29 8.34
N THR A 98 -10.48 -11.12 8.24
CA THR A 98 -10.30 -12.32 9.03
C THR A 98 -9.02 -12.15 9.82
N TYR A 99 -9.16 -12.10 11.14
CA TYR A 99 -8.03 -11.96 12.02
C TYR A 99 -7.85 -13.19 12.87
N VAL A 100 -6.61 -13.60 13.00
CA VAL A 100 -6.24 -14.59 13.99
C VAL A 100 -5.72 -13.84 15.21
N LEU A 101 -6.48 -13.91 16.31
CA LEU A 101 -6.04 -13.29 17.54
C LEU A 101 -4.96 -14.17 18.16
N SER A 102 -3.78 -13.60 18.33
CA SER A 102 -2.70 -14.32 18.99
C SER A 102 -2.99 -14.42 20.47
N PRO A 103 -3.01 -15.64 21.06
CA PRO A 103 -3.12 -15.75 22.49
C PRO A 103 -1.87 -15.20 23.16
N ARG A 104 -2.06 -14.57 24.26
CA ARG A 104 -0.96 -14.04 25.05
C ARG A 104 -0.75 -14.85 26.30
#